data_0e0636b337901959ba9aa30f3c8df771
#
_entry.id   0e0636b337901959ba9aa30f3c8df771
#
_cell.length_a   1.000
_cell.length_b   1.000
_cell.length_c   1.000
_cell.angle_alpha   90.00
_cell.angle_beta   90.00
_cell.angle_gamma   90.00
#
_symmetry.space_group_name_H-M   'P 1'
#
loop_
_entity.id
_entity.type
_entity.pdbx_description
1 polymer ?
#
loop_
_entity_poly.entity_id
_entity_poly.type
_entity_poly.pdbx_seq_one_letter_code
_entity_poly.pdbx_strand_id
1 'polypeptide(L)'
;MLYGTLIRTLRRRCGLTQRQLGERCGLTASAIGMIEQGRRLPGRRADERLRQFFARYGGCLPQRPRQPIRRAELLELLRDE
;
A
#
# COMPACT_ATOMS: atom_id res chain seq x y z
N MET A 1 -5.80 5.02 -6.55
CA MET A 1 -5.76 6.04 -5.50
C MET A 1 -5.94 5.45 -4.11
N LEU A 2 -6.77 4.46 -3.98
CA LEU A 2 -7.22 3.93 -2.70
C LEU A 2 -6.29 2.91 -2.11
N TYR A 3 -5.74 2.08 -2.96
CA TYR A 3 -4.67 1.17 -2.58
C TYR A 3 -3.46 1.98 -2.09
N GLY A 4 -3.12 3.05 -2.80
CA GLY A 4 -2.02 3.92 -2.43
C GLY A 4 -2.22 4.63 -1.10
N THR A 5 -3.42 5.10 -0.84
CA THR A 5 -3.76 5.74 0.44
C THR A 5 -3.59 4.76 1.60
N LEU A 6 -4.00 3.51 1.40
CA LEU A 6 -3.86 2.49 2.41
C LEU A 6 -2.37 2.16 2.66
N ILE A 7 -1.58 2.05 1.60
CA ILE A 7 -0.13 1.84 1.72
C ILE A 7 0.49 2.98 2.53
N ARG A 8 0.14 4.22 2.22
CA ARG A 8 0.65 5.38 2.97
C ARG A 8 0.27 5.32 4.45
N THR A 9 -0.98 5.01 4.74
CA THR A 9 -1.47 4.92 6.11
C THR A 9 -0.73 3.85 6.89
N LEU A 10 -0.62 2.66 6.33
CA LEU A 10 0.09 1.55 6.97
C LEU A 10 1.58 1.86 7.15
N ARG A 11 2.19 2.47 6.14
CA ARG A 11 3.59 2.88 6.22
C ARG A 11 3.82 3.83 7.39
N ARG A 12 2.97 4.84 7.52
CA ARG A 12 3.07 5.82 8.60
C ARG A 12 2.85 5.20 9.97
N ARG A 13 1.93 4.25 10.07
CA ARG A 13 1.72 3.51 11.32
C ARG A 13 2.95 2.72 11.73
N CYS A 14 3.68 2.20 10.76
CA CYS A 14 4.94 1.50 11.03
C CYS A 14 6.10 2.46 11.30
N GLY A 15 5.88 3.76 11.17
CA GLY A 15 6.93 4.76 11.39
C GLY A 15 8.00 4.77 10.31
N LEU A 16 7.66 4.34 9.09
CA LEU A 16 8.63 4.22 8.00
C LEU A 16 8.51 5.36 7.00
N THR A 17 9.65 5.78 6.46
CA THR A 17 9.68 6.65 5.30
C THR A 17 9.41 5.83 4.04
N GLN A 18 9.12 6.51 2.93
CA GLN A 18 8.96 5.85 1.63
C GLN A 18 10.22 5.05 1.26
N ARG A 19 11.37 5.61 1.53
CA ARG A 19 12.66 4.95 1.28
C ARG A 19 12.81 3.69 2.12
N GLN A 20 12.50 3.77 3.40
CA GLN A 20 12.60 2.63 4.31
C GLN A 20 11.65 1.50 3.91
N LEU A 21 10.41 1.84 3.57
CA LEU A 21 9.47 0.84 3.09
C LEU A 21 9.96 0.20 1.79
N GLY A 22 10.47 1.02 0.87
CA GLY A 22 11.03 0.52 -0.38
C GLY A 22 12.16 -0.46 -0.15
N GLU A 23 13.09 -0.15 0.75
CA GLU A 23 14.19 -1.04 1.10
C GLU A 23 13.69 -2.39 1.63
N ARG A 24 12.63 -2.38 2.42
CA ARG A 24 12.04 -3.60 2.98
C ARG A 24 11.34 -4.45 1.92
N CYS A 25 10.82 -3.82 0.88
CA CYS A 25 10.02 -4.49 -0.15
C CYS A 25 10.73 -4.65 -1.49
N GLY A 26 12.01 -4.25 -1.56
CA GLY A 26 12.76 -4.32 -2.81
C GLY A 26 12.29 -3.31 -3.85
N LEU A 27 11.80 -2.15 -3.40
CA LEU A 27 11.31 -1.08 -4.27
C LEU A 27 12.07 0.21 -3.98
N THR A 28 12.06 1.13 -4.93
CA THR A 28 12.64 2.46 -4.72
C THR A 28 11.65 3.35 -3.97
N ALA A 29 12.16 4.39 -3.32
CA ALA A 29 11.31 5.41 -2.69
C ALA A 29 10.38 6.04 -3.72
N SER A 30 10.89 6.28 -4.92
CA SER A 30 10.11 6.84 -6.02
C SER A 30 8.94 5.94 -6.41
N ALA A 31 9.17 4.62 -6.48
CA ALA A 31 8.12 3.65 -6.78
C ALA A 31 7.05 3.66 -5.70
N ILE A 32 7.45 3.67 -4.42
CA ILE A 32 6.50 3.75 -3.31
C ILE A 32 5.68 5.04 -3.40
N GLY A 33 6.32 6.17 -3.66
CA GLY A 33 5.63 7.45 -3.81
C GLY A 33 4.60 7.44 -4.93
N MET A 34 4.93 6.84 -6.07
CA MET A 34 4.00 6.75 -7.20
C MET A 34 2.81 5.85 -6.87
N ILE A 35 3.05 4.76 -6.17
CA ILE A 35 1.96 3.86 -5.71
C ILE A 35 1.06 4.60 -4.73
N GLU A 36 1.62 5.32 -3.78
CA GLU A 36 0.86 6.06 -2.78
C GLU A 36 0.02 7.18 -3.40
N GLN A 37 0.51 7.78 -4.47
CA GLN A 37 -0.20 8.85 -5.18
C GLN A 37 -1.24 8.32 -6.17
N GLY A 38 -1.30 7.02 -6.36
CA GLY A 38 -2.24 6.43 -7.31
C GLY A 38 -1.80 6.57 -8.77
N ARG A 39 -0.56 6.97 -9.02
CA ARG A 39 -0.02 7.09 -10.38
C ARG A 39 0.41 5.76 -10.96
N ARG A 40 0.62 4.78 -10.11
CA ARG A 40 1.07 3.45 -10.51
C ARG A 40 0.48 2.41 -9.58
N LEU A 41 -0.01 1.32 -10.15
CA LEU A 41 -0.36 0.13 -9.38
C LEU A 41 0.88 -0.73 -9.23
N PRO A 42 1.09 -1.37 -8.06
CA PRO A 42 2.22 -2.27 -7.92
C PRO A 42 2.03 -3.49 -8.82
N GLY A 43 3.13 -3.99 -9.37
CA GLY A 43 3.13 -5.26 -10.05
C GLY A 43 2.83 -6.39 -9.07
N ARG A 44 2.60 -7.60 -9.60
CA ARG A 44 2.28 -8.76 -8.76
C ARG A 44 3.33 -8.99 -7.67
N ARG A 45 4.60 -8.94 -8.03
CA ARG A 45 5.69 -9.18 -7.09
C ARG A 45 5.77 -8.10 -6.02
N ALA A 46 5.62 -6.85 -6.42
CA ALA A 46 5.63 -5.73 -5.48
C ALA A 46 4.45 -5.82 -4.52
N ASP A 47 3.27 -6.14 -5.03
CA ASP A 47 2.07 -6.31 -4.22
C ASP A 47 2.25 -7.43 -3.19
N GLU A 48 2.80 -8.57 -3.59
CA GLU A 48 3.07 -9.67 -2.68
C GLU A 48 4.03 -9.29 -1.56
N ARG A 49 5.09 -8.56 -1.90
CA ARG A 49 6.08 -8.11 -0.92
C ARG A 49 5.50 -7.11 0.06
N LEU A 50 4.70 -6.16 -0.42
CA LEU A 50 4.01 -5.21 0.44
C LEU A 50 3.04 -5.93 1.38
N ARG A 51 2.29 -6.87 0.84
CA ARG A 51 1.32 -7.66 1.61
C ARG A 51 2.00 -8.47 2.70
N GLN A 52 3.09 -9.16 2.38
CA GLN A 52 3.85 -9.93 3.34
C GLN A 52 4.47 -9.05 4.42
N PHE A 53 4.98 -7.90 4.03
CA PHE A 53 5.59 -6.96 4.97
C PHE A 53 4.55 -6.48 5.99
N PHE A 54 3.42 -5.97 5.52
CA PHE A 54 2.40 -5.43 6.41
C PHE A 54 1.71 -6.51 7.24
N ALA A 55 1.63 -7.73 6.75
CA ALA A 55 1.07 -8.84 7.53
C ALA A 55 1.85 -9.08 8.82
N ARG A 56 3.16 -8.85 8.81
CA ARG A 56 4.00 -8.99 10.01
C ARG A 56 3.70 -7.94 11.07
N TYR A 57 3.14 -6.81 10.66
CA TYR A 57 2.83 -5.70 11.56
C TYR A 57 1.32 -5.59 11.84
N GLY A 58 0.56 -6.65 11.56
CA GLY A 58 -0.87 -6.69 11.82
C GLY A 58 -1.72 -5.94 10.81
N GLY A 59 -1.12 -5.47 9.72
CA GLY A 59 -1.86 -4.79 8.67
C GLY A 59 -2.37 -5.78 7.63
N CYS A 60 -3.64 -5.66 7.27
CA CYS A 60 -4.23 -6.43 6.18
C CYS A 60 -4.41 -5.54 4.97
N LEU A 61 -3.76 -5.88 3.87
CA LEU A 61 -4.02 -5.23 2.60
C LEU A 61 -5.14 -5.96 1.87
N PRO A 62 -6.06 -5.23 1.26
CA PRO A 62 -7.03 -5.85 0.37
C PRO A 62 -6.32 -6.45 -0.83
N GLN A 63 -7.03 -7.28 -1.57
CA GLN A 63 -6.48 -7.80 -2.80
C GLN A 63 -6.11 -6.64 -3.73
N ARG A 64 -5.03 -6.85 -4.51
CA ARG A 64 -4.60 -5.88 -5.51
C ARG A 64 -5.77 -5.57 -6.44
N PRO A 65 -6.14 -4.30 -6.57
CA PRO A 65 -7.27 -3.96 -7.44
C PRO A 65 -6.92 -4.25 -8.89
N ARG A 66 -7.81 -4.99 -9.56
CA ARG A 66 -7.73 -5.19 -11.00
C ARG A 66 -8.41 -4.04 -11.74
N GLN A 67 -9.27 -3.34 -11.04
CA GLN A 67 -10.03 -2.21 -11.52
C GLN A 67 -9.99 -1.13 -10.45
N PRO A 68 -10.28 0.12 -10.80
CA PRO A 68 -10.39 1.17 -9.80
C PRO A 68 -11.36 0.78 -8.70
N ILE A 69 -10.92 0.90 -7.46
CA ILE A 69 -11.78 0.60 -6.31
C ILE A 69 -12.89 1.65 -6.26
N ARG A 70 -14.12 1.20 -6.05
CA ARG A 70 -15.25 2.10 -5.89
C ARG A 70 -15.07 2.92 -4.62
N ARG A 71 -15.52 4.17 -4.68
CA ARG A 71 -15.45 5.07 -3.54
C ARG A 71 -16.07 4.48 -2.27
N ALA A 72 -17.16 3.75 -2.42
CA ALA A 72 -17.84 3.11 -1.29
C ALA A 72 -16.97 2.03 -0.65
N GLU A 73 -16.30 1.22 -1.46
CA GLU A 73 -15.37 0.20 -0.97
C GLU A 73 -14.19 0.81 -0.23
N LEU A 74 -13.71 1.94 -0.73
CA LEU A 74 -12.65 2.67 -0.07
C LEU A 74 -13.06 3.14 1.32
N LEU A 75 -14.22 3.76 1.41
CA LEU A 75 -14.72 4.27 2.68
C LEU A 75 -14.86 3.15 3.70
N GLU A 76 -15.25 1.95 3.26
CA GLU A 76 -15.29 0.78 4.14
C GLU A 76 -13.90 0.35 4.61
N LEU A 77 -12.91 0.33 3.70
CA LEU A 77 -11.55 -0.05 4.06
C LEU A 77 -10.91 0.93 5.04
N LEU A 78 -11.26 2.21 4.94
CA LEU A 78 -10.75 3.25 5.83
C LEU A 78 -11.53 3.37 7.14
N ARG A 79 -12.68 2.71 7.22
CA ARG A 79 -13.61 2.82 8.34
C ARG A 79 -13.14 2.10 9.60
N ASP A 80 -12.27 1.13 9.44
CA ASP A 80 -11.78 0.29 10.54
C ASP A 80 -10.62 0.94 11.29
N GLU A 81 -10.48 2.21 11.11
CA GLU A 81 -9.54 2.99 11.88
C GLU A 81 -10.25 3.64 13.08
#